data_846faa5e6cdad368217c2ba9f7b6ed42
#
_entry.id   846faa5e6cdad368217c2ba9f7b6ed42
#
_cell.length_a   1.000
_cell.length_b   1.000
_cell.length_c   1.000
_cell.angle_alpha   90.00
_cell.angle_beta   90.00
_cell.angle_gamma   90.00
#
_symmetry.space_group_name_H-M   'P 1'
#
loop_
_entity.id
_entity.type
_entity.pdbx_description
1 polymer ?
#
loop_
_entity_poly.entity_id
_entity_poly.type
_entity_poly.pdbx_seq_one_letter_code
_entity_poly.pdbx_strand_id
1 'polypeptide(L)'
;MTTRRRFLASTVAAASGLATTRLAAQAGPDSLLNVSYDVSREFFRDLNAAFVARERSVGRTLRIEQSHGGSSAQARAVADGLAADVVTFNTTTDVDFLAERGVVAADWRQRFPHGAVPTTSTMLFLVRQGNPKGIRDWADLVKPGVQVIVVNPKTGGNGRMAYLAAWGAVRDRGGSEADALDFVTRLYRSVPVLARGGRDATGVFLQRNIGDVLITFESEVISVDREFGSGRVDAIHPSASLLTENPVAVVERTVTKRGSAELARRYLEFLYTPEGQEIAARHNIRPRSDALLRKYANVFRPLRLFSIEQHFGSLAEAQRVHFNDGGVFDRIYTPGRAA
;
A
#
# COMPACT_ATOMS: atom_id res chain seq x y z
N MET A 1 -25.94 72.05 -69.51
CA MET A 1 -25.36 70.69 -69.46
C MET A 1 -24.50 70.62 -68.24
N THR A 2 -25.05 70.46 -67.07
CA THR A 2 -24.24 70.38 -65.87
C THR A 2 -24.98 69.52 -64.83
N THR A 3 -24.44 68.37 -64.49
CA THR A 3 -24.98 67.37 -63.60
C THR A 3 -24.52 67.70 -62.18
N ARG A 4 -25.44 67.95 -61.27
CA ARG A 4 -25.16 68.13 -59.82
C ARG A 4 -25.02 66.76 -59.13
N ARG A 5 -23.84 66.51 -58.52
CA ARG A 5 -23.61 65.41 -57.55
C ARG A 5 -24.22 65.81 -56.19
N ARG A 6 -25.08 64.94 -55.69
CA ARG A 6 -25.52 64.98 -54.29
C ARG A 6 -24.68 64.03 -53.49
N PHE A 7 -24.00 64.54 -52.46
CA PHE A 7 -23.34 63.71 -51.38
C PHE A 7 -24.38 63.25 -50.41
N LEU A 8 -24.47 61.94 -50.19
CA LEU A 8 -25.15 61.30 -49.09
C LEU A 8 -24.09 60.87 -48.09
N ALA A 9 -24.13 61.48 -46.88
CA ALA A 9 -23.32 61.06 -45.76
C ALA A 9 -23.98 59.87 -45.06
N SER A 10 -23.31 58.71 -45.05
CA SER A 10 -23.72 57.55 -44.32
C SER A 10 -22.96 57.50 -43.00
N THR A 11 -23.67 57.63 -41.90
CA THR A 11 -23.19 57.48 -40.56
C THR A 11 -23.07 55.95 -40.27
N VAL A 12 -21.84 55.46 -40.10
CA VAL A 12 -21.57 54.09 -39.64
C VAL A 12 -21.56 54.10 -38.10
N ALA A 13 -22.56 53.51 -37.49
CA ALA A 13 -22.59 53.20 -36.05
C ALA A 13 -21.70 52.01 -35.77
N ALA A 14 -20.57 52.22 -35.10
CA ALA A 14 -19.69 51.16 -34.61
C ALA A 14 -20.31 50.53 -33.36
N ALA A 15 -20.90 49.33 -33.51
CA ALA A 15 -21.31 48.50 -32.41
C ALA A 15 -20.08 47.74 -31.87
N SER A 16 -19.53 48.24 -30.75
CA SER A 16 -18.46 47.55 -30.00
C SER A 16 -19.05 46.34 -29.29
N GLY A 17 -19.00 45.16 -29.94
CA GLY A 17 -19.30 43.89 -29.33
C GLY A 17 -18.19 43.49 -28.35
N LEU A 18 -18.44 43.61 -27.05
CA LEU A 18 -17.64 42.98 -26.00
C LEU A 18 -17.75 41.48 -26.18
N ALA A 19 -16.82 40.88 -26.89
CA ALA A 19 -16.60 39.41 -26.89
C ALA A 19 -16.06 39.03 -25.51
N THR A 20 -16.95 38.61 -24.60
CA THR A 20 -16.56 37.88 -23.38
C THR A 20 -15.99 36.54 -23.81
N THR A 21 -14.67 36.47 -23.98
CA THR A 21 -13.94 35.20 -24.03
C THR A 21 -14.14 34.50 -22.71
N ARG A 22 -15.14 33.61 -22.64
CA ARG A 22 -15.16 32.59 -21.62
C ARG A 22 -13.87 31.78 -21.81
N LEU A 23 -12.89 31.96 -20.91
CA LEU A 23 -11.84 30.98 -20.74
C LEU A 23 -12.59 29.65 -20.46
N ALA A 24 -12.66 28.78 -21.46
CA ALA A 24 -12.99 27.39 -21.23
C ALA A 24 -11.91 26.88 -20.30
N ALA A 25 -12.25 26.66 -19.04
CA ALA A 25 -11.38 25.97 -18.12
C ALA A 25 -11.02 24.66 -18.83
N GLN A 26 -9.74 24.49 -19.15
CA GLN A 26 -9.24 23.31 -19.82
C GLN A 26 -9.62 22.14 -18.92
N ALA A 27 -10.55 21.29 -19.36
CA ALA A 27 -10.98 20.14 -18.62
C ALA A 27 -9.71 19.32 -18.32
N GLY A 28 -9.37 19.16 -17.05
CA GLY A 28 -8.24 18.34 -16.64
C GLY A 28 -8.44 16.90 -17.10
N PRO A 29 -7.40 16.04 -17.00
CA PRO A 29 -7.50 14.67 -17.43
C PRO A 29 -8.66 13.95 -16.70
N ASP A 30 -9.37 13.11 -17.44
CA ASP A 30 -10.53 12.35 -17.01
C ASP A 30 -10.19 10.97 -16.44
N SER A 31 -8.90 10.64 -16.34
CA SER A 31 -8.43 9.35 -15.83
C SER A 31 -7.18 9.46 -14.97
N LEU A 32 -7.05 8.52 -14.03
CA LEU A 32 -5.92 8.37 -13.12
C LEU A 32 -5.54 6.89 -13.01
N LEU A 33 -4.24 6.57 -13.02
CA LEU A 33 -3.72 5.24 -12.70
C LEU A 33 -3.15 5.22 -11.28
N ASN A 34 -3.78 4.42 -10.40
CA ASN A 34 -3.25 4.06 -9.08
C ASN A 34 -2.45 2.76 -9.17
N VAL A 35 -1.16 2.80 -8.84
CA VAL A 35 -0.29 1.63 -8.73
C VAL A 35 -0.13 1.26 -7.27
N SER A 36 -0.54 0.03 -6.90
CA SER A 36 -0.70 -0.39 -5.52
C SER A 36 -0.19 -1.82 -5.27
N TYR A 37 -0.17 -2.23 -4.01
CA TYR A 37 0.13 -3.60 -3.62
C TYR A 37 -1.08 -4.53 -3.78
N ASP A 38 -0.82 -5.83 -3.93
CA ASP A 38 -1.79 -6.82 -4.42
C ASP A 38 -2.99 -7.06 -3.48
N VAL A 39 -2.78 -7.12 -2.16
CA VAL A 39 -3.85 -7.39 -1.18
C VAL A 39 -4.82 -6.22 -0.99
N SER A 40 -4.51 -5.03 -1.49
CA SER A 40 -5.36 -3.83 -1.40
C SER A 40 -6.38 -3.68 -2.53
N ARG A 41 -6.45 -4.63 -3.45
CA ARG A 41 -7.27 -4.55 -4.68
C ARG A 41 -8.74 -4.22 -4.42
N GLU A 42 -9.36 -4.95 -3.51
CA GLU A 42 -10.79 -4.79 -3.19
C GLU A 42 -11.05 -3.46 -2.47
N PHE A 43 -10.14 -3.07 -1.58
CA PHE A 43 -10.18 -1.77 -0.92
C PHE A 43 -10.18 -0.63 -1.95
N PHE A 44 -9.21 -0.63 -2.86
CA PHE A 44 -9.14 0.43 -3.87
C PHE A 44 -10.26 0.37 -4.90
N ARG A 45 -10.83 -0.79 -5.19
CA ARG A 45 -12.05 -0.87 -6.01
C ARG A 45 -13.20 -0.07 -5.39
N ASP A 46 -13.46 -0.27 -4.11
CA ASP A 46 -14.57 0.39 -3.41
C ASP A 46 -14.26 1.87 -3.14
N LEU A 47 -13.00 2.20 -2.80
CA LEU A 47 -12.54 3.58 -2.65
C LEU A 47 -12.68 4.36 -3.96
N ASN A 48 -12.28 3.77 -5.08
CA ASN A 48 -12.38 4.38 -6.40
C ASN A 48 -13.83 4.64 -6.79
N ALA A 49 -14.73 3.69 -6.52
CA ALA A 49 -16.16 3.85 -6.78
C ALA A 49 -16.74 5.04 -5.99
N ALA A 50 -16.40 5.16 -4.70
CA ALA A 50 -16.83 6.27 -3.86
C ALA A 50 -16.24 7.60 -4.32
N PHE A 51 -14.95 7.65 -4.65
CA PHE A 51 -14.30 8.86 -5.17
C PHE A 51 -14.92 9.32 -6.49
N VAL A 52 -15.13 8.40 -7.44
CA VAL A 52 -15.78 8.69 -8.73
C VAL A 52 -17.22 9.22 -8.52
N ALA A 53 -17.98 8.63 -7.60
CA ALA A 53 -19.31 9.10 -7.27
C ALA A 53 -19.30 10.53 -6.69
N ARG A 54 -18.37 10.83 -5.79
CA ARG A 54 -18.15 12.16 -5.23
C ARG A 54 -17.77 13.18 -6.32
N GLU A 55 -16.84 12.86 -7.20
CA GLU A 55 -16.45 13.77 -8.29
C GLU A 55 -17.62 14.01 -9.27
N ARG A 56 -18.42 12.98 -9.54
CA ARG A 56 -19.63 13.11 -10.36
C ARG A 56 -20.66 14.04 -9.76
N SER A 57 -20.83 14.06 -8.44
CA SER A 57 -21.79 14.95 -7.76
C SER A 57 -21.44 16.44 -7.92
N VAL A 58 -20.20 16.76 -8.30
CA VAL A 58 -19.72 18.12 -8.61
C VAL A 58 -19.46 18.31 -10.12
N GLY A 59 -20.07 17.48 -10.96
CA GLY A 59 -20.07 17.62 -12.42
C GLY A 59 -18.80 17.11 -13.13
N ARG A 60 -17.95 16.33 -12.46
CA ARG A 60 -16.74 15.75 -13.07
C ARG A 60 -16.93 14.27 -13.38
N THR A 61 -16.67 13.90 -14.62
CA THR A 61 -16.66 12.47 -15.04
C THR A 61 -15.23 12.02 -15.15
N LEU A 62 -14.87 10.95 -14.41
CA LEU A 62 -13.51 10.41 -14.44
C LEU A 62 -13.49 8.89 -14.23
N ARG A 63 -12.35 8.29 -14.57
CA ARG A 63 -12.08 6.86 -14.45
C ARG A 63 -10.79 6.66 -13.67
N ILE A 64 -10.84 5.76 -12.69
CA ILE A 64 -9.66 5.34 -11.93
C ILE A 64 -9.26 3.93 -12.37
N GLU A 65 -8.07 3.81 -12.92
CA GLU A 65 -7.44 2.55 -13.27
C GLU A 65 -6.55 2.06 -12.13
N GLN A 66 -6.32 0.74 -12.09
CA GLN A 66 -5.54 0.10 -11.03
C GLN A 66 -4.51 -0.86 -11.60
N SER A 67 -3.30 -0.85 -11.02
CA SER A 67 -2.29 -1.89 -11.22
C SER A 67 -1.86 -2.42 -9.85
N HIS A 68 -1.89 -3.75 -9.67
CA HIS A 68 -1.61 -4.39 -8.40
C HIS A 68 -0.55 -5.49 -8.54
N GLY A 69 0.36 -5.56 -7.57
CA GLY A 69 1.43 -6.55 -7.51
C GLY A 69 2.20 -6.45 -6.20
N GLY A 70 3.29 -7.17 -6.05
CA GLY A 70 4.19 -6.96 -4.90
C GLY A 70 4.69 -5.51 -4.89
N SER A 71 4.57 -4.81 -3.75
CA SER A 71 4.84 -3.37 -3.64
C SER A 71 6.18 -2.95 -4.28
N SER A 72 7.28 -3.65 -3.96
CA SER A 72 8.59 -3.34 -4.50
C SER A 72 8.74 -3.64 -6.01
N ALA A 73 8.01 -4.63 -6.52
CA ALA A 73 7.95 -4.90 -7.96
C ALA A 73 7.20 -3.78 -8.68
N GLN A 74 6.11 -3.30 -8.11
CA GLN A 74 5.36 -2.15 -8.62
C GLN A 74 6.18 -0.86 -8.58
N ALA A 75 6.93 -0.61 -7.49
CA ALA A 75 7.82 0.55 -7.41
C ALA A 75 8.87 0.52 -8.54
N ARG A 76 9.48 -0.64 -8.81
CA ARG A 76 10.41 -0.79 -9.94
C ARG A 76 9.72 -0.54 -11.28
N ALA A 77 8.54 -1.09 -11.51
CA ALA A 77 7.80 -0.85 -12.75
C ALA A 77 7.52 0.65 -12.98
N VAL A 78 7.17 1.39 -11.92
CA VAL A 78 6.97 2.85 -12.00
C VAL A 78 8.29 3.57 -12.29
N ALA A 79 9.39 3.17 -11.64
CA ALA A 79 10.72 3.72 -11.93
C ALA A 79 11.12 3.50 -13.39
N ASP A 80 10.83 2.31 -13.93
CA ASP A 80 11.14 1.87 -15.30
C ASP A 80 10.19 2.46 -16.36
N GLY A 81 9.15 3.20 -15.95
CA GLY A 81 8.32 3.96 -16.90
C GLY A 81 6.83 3.64 -16.92
N LEU A 82 6.32 2.77 -16.04
CA LEU A 82 4.87 2.61 -15.87
C LEU A 82 4.27 3.98 -15.49
N ALA A 83 3.35 4.47 -16.32
CA ALA A 83 2.81 5.83 -16.24
C ALA A 83 1.74 5.95 -15.13
N ALA A 84 2.11 5.64 -13.88
CA ALA A 84 1.27 5.84 -12.71
C ALA A 84 1.08 7.34 -12.43
N ASP A 85 -0.12 7.74 -12.05
CA ASP A 85 -0.38 9.09 -11.52
C ASP A 85 -0.12 9.14 -10.01
N VAL A 86 -0.46 8.06 -9.31
CA VAL A 86 -0.21 7.90 -7.87
C VAL A 86 0.29 6.51 -7.56
N VAL A 87 1.04 6.42 -6.47
CA VAL A 87 1.43 5.14 -5.85
C VAL A 87 0.85 5.04 -4.45
N THR A 88 0.41 3.84 -4.08
CA THR A 88 -0.16 3.52 -2.76
C THR A 88 0.43 2.18 -2.31
N PHE A 89 1.51 2.24 -1.54
CA PHE A 89 2.33 1.08 -1.20
C PHE A 89 2.13 0.61 0.25
N ASN A 90 2.79 -0.47 0.62
CA ASN A 90 2.78 -1.03 1.98
C ASN A 90 4.13 -0.91 2.69
N THR A 91 5.02 -0.06 2.19
CA THR A 91 6.31 0.27 2.81
C THR A 91 6.83 1.61 2.31
N THR A 92 7.33 2.43 3.22
CA THR A 92 7.87 3.76 2.90
C THR A 92 9.14 3.68 2.06
N THR A 93 9.95 2.62 2.18
CA THR A 93 11.17 2.44 1.36
C THR A 93 10.88 2.31 -0.13
N ASP A 94 9.70 1.83 -0.52
CA ASP A 94 9.33 1.75 -1.94
C ASP A 94 9.01 3.14 -2.52
N VAL A 95 8.48 4.06 -1.70
CA VAL A 95 8.29 5.47 -2.09
C VAL A 95 9.64 6.20 -2.08
N ASP A 96 10.50 5.96 -1.07
CA ASP A 96 11.85 6.52 -1.02
C ASP A 96 12.68 6.13 -2.25
N PHE A 97 12.60 4.87 -2.66
CA PHE A 97 13.23 4.37 -3.89
C PHE A 97 12.81 5.17 -5.14
N LEU A 98 11.55 5.60 -5.22
CA LEU A 98 11.05 6.46 -6.31
C LEU A 98 11.51 7.91 -6.14
N ALA A 99 11.58 8.42 -4.91
CA ALA A 99 12.02 9.77 -4.61
C ALA A 99 13.51 9.96 -4.96
N GLU A 100 14.36 9.00 -4.59
CA GLU A 100 15.80 8.98 -4.96
C GLU A 100 16.04 9.04 -6.47
N ARG A 101 15.07 8.62 -7.27
CA ARG A 101 15.10 8.64 -8.74
C ARG A 101 14.36 9.83 -9.38
N GLY A 102 13.90 10.77 -8.55
CA GLY A 102 13.14 11.94 -9.02
C GLY A 102 11.81 11.59 -9.68
N VAL A 103 11.25 10.43 -9.38
CA VAL A 103 9.95 9.96 -9.90
C VAL A 103 8.80 10.54 -9.06
N VAL A 104 8.99 10.57 -7.76
CA VAL A 104 8.14 11.27 -6.77
C VAL A 104 8.96 12.40 -6.13
N ALA A 105 8.29 13.37 -5.52
CA ALA A 105 8.94 14.49 -4.85
C ALA A 105 9.79 14.00 -3.66
N ALA A 106 10.95 14.61 -3.44
CA ALA A 106 11.84 14.28 -2.31
C ALA A 106 11.16 14.55 -0.94
N ASP A 107 10.28 15.53 -0.89
CA ASP A 107 9.51 15.93 0.28
C ASP A 107 8.14 15.22 0.38
N TRP A 108 7.95 14.08 -0.30
CA TRP A 108 6.68 13.38 -0.40
C TRP A 108 5.98 13.14 0.95
N ARG A 109 6.75 12.90 2.03
CA ARG A 109 6.20 12.72 3.39
C ARG A 109 5.50 13.96 3.94
N GLN A 110 5.85 15.15 3.43
CA GLN A 110 5.28 16.42 3.88
C GLN A 110 4.05 16.83 3.07
N ARG A 111 3.75 16.11 1.97
CA ARG A 111 2.68 16.47 1.05
C ARG A 111 1.28 16.09 1.54
N PHE A 112 1.17 15.15 2.47
CA PHE A 112 -0.09 14.68 3.04
C PHE A 112 0.05 14.47 4.56
N PRO A 113 -1.10 14.42 5.31
CA PRO A 113 -1.09 14.19 6.74
C PRO A 113 -0.38 12.89 7.14
N HIS A 114 0.09 12.84 8.39
CA HIS A 114 0.72 11.66 8.99
C HIS A 114 1.93 11.12 8.20
N GLY A 115 2.74 12.01 7.63
CA GLY A 115 3.88 11.58 6.83
C GLY A 115 3.48 10.91 5.49
N ALA A 116 2.36 11.34 4.90
CA ALA A 116 1.73 10.74 3.72
C ALA A 116 1.32 9.27 3.93
N VAL A 117 0.88 8.92 5.16
CA VAL A 117 0.43 7.56 5.55
C VAL A 117 -1.03 7.61 6.01
N PRO A 118 -2.01 7.41 5.11
CA PRO A 118 -3.43 7.46 5.45
C PRO A 118 -3.91 6.30 6.30
N THR A 119 -3.25 5.15 6.22
CA THR A 119 -3.65 3.93 6.93
C THR A 119 -2.44 3.16 7.44
N THR A 120 -2.66 2.29 8.42
CA THR A 120 -1.65 1.39 8.98
C THR A 120 -2.11 -0.06 8.92
N SER A 121 -1.23 -0.98 9.28
CA SER A 121 -1.52 -2.40 9.42
C SER A 121 -0.55 -3.03 10.43
N THR A 122 -0.62 -4.34 10.56
CA THR A 122 0.34 -5.15 11.32
C THR A 122 0.43 -6.55 10.72
N MET A 123 1.37 -7.36 11.21
CA MET A 123 1.52 -8.75 10.78
C MET A 123 0.82 -9.67 11.77
N LEU A 124 -0.03 -10.56 11.25
CA LEU A 124 -0.71 -11.61 12.00
C LEU A 124 -0.39 -12.97 11.41
N PHE A 125 -0.84 -14.03 12.08
CA PHE A 125 -0.73 -15.41 11.57
C PHE A 125 -2.09 -15.93 11.15
N LEU A 126 -2.12 -16.58 10.02
CA LEU A 126 -3.23 -17.39 9.56
C LEU A 126 -2.82 -18.87 9.70
N VAL A 127 -3.58 -19.64 10.44
CA VAL A 127 -3.31 -21.07 10.68
C VAL A 127 -4.45 -21.92 10.14
N ARG A 128 -4.21 -23.23 9.99
CA ARG A 128 -5.24 -24.19 9.61
C ARG A 128 -6.36 -24.20 10.64
N GLN A 129 -7.59 -24.46 10.21
CA GLN A 129 -8.77 -24.56 11.08
C GLN A 129 -8.48 -25.47 12.29
N GLY A 130 -8.88 -25.02 13.48
CA GLY A 130 -8.66 -25.73 14.74
C GLY A 130 -7.22 -25.68 15.23
N ASN A 131 -6.33 -24.95 14.54
CA ASN A 131 -4.94 -24.74 14.94
C ASN A 131 -4.19 -26.05 15.35
N PRO A 132 -4.08 -27.04 14.47
CA PRO A 132 -3.58 -28.37 14.83
C PRO A 132 -2.13 -28.37 15.31
N LYS A 133 -1.33 -27.33 15.00
CA LYS A 133 0.05 -27.16 15.46
C LYS A 133 0.16 -26.38 16.79
N GLY A 134 -0.96 -25.91 17.34
CA GLY A 134 -0.98 -25.16 18.60
C GLY A 134 -0.20 -23.86 18.55
N ILE A 135 -0.24 -23.15 17.43
CA ILE A 135 0.45 -21.85 17.23
C ILE A 135 -0.26 -20.78 18.03
N ARG A 136 0.47 -20.08 18.90
CA ARG A 136 -0.05 -18.99 19.73
C ARG A 136 0.76 -17.71 19.60
N ASP A 137 2.07 -17.85 19.37
CA ASP A 137 3.00 -16.74 19.32
C ASP A 137 4.20 -17.05 18.41
N TRP A 138 5.07 -16.06 18.20
CA TRP A 138 6.27 -16.15 17.35
C TRP A 138 7.14 -17.37 17.65
N ALA A 139 7.37 -17.69 18.93
CA ALA A 139 8.21 -18.82 19.32
C ALA A 139 7.69 -20.17 18.80
N ASP A 140 6.39 -20.30 18.55
CA ASP A 140 5.80 -21.52 18.03
C ASP A 140 6.13 -21.78 16.56
N LEU A 141 6.46 -20.72 15.81
CA LEU A 141 6.75 -20.79 14.37
C LEU A 141 8.04 -21.56 14.05
N VAL A 142 8.93 -21.72 15.03
CA VAL A 142 10.21 -22.42 14.87
C VAL A 142 10.24 -23.78 15.59
N LYS A 143 9.07 -24.30 16.00
CA LYS A 143 8.93 -25.65 16.53
C LYS A 143 9.19 -26.70 15.43
N PRO A 144 9.72 -27.85 15.78
CA PRO A 144 9.91 -28.94 14.82
C PRO A 144 8.60 -29.31 14.09
N GLY A 145 8.67 -29.46 12.77
CA GLY A 145 7.55 -29.87 11.94
C GLY A 145 6.50 -28.78 11.67
N VAL A 146 6.77 -27.50 12.01
CA VAL A 146 5.98 -26.35 11.60
C VAL A 146 6.54 -25.78 10.32
N GLN A 147 5.70 -25.62 9.30
CA GLN A 147 6.05 -24.99 8.03
C GLN A 147 5.38 -23.61 7.90
N VAL A 148 6.19 -22.59 7.63
CA VAL A 148 5.73 -21.20 7.53
C VAL A 148 5.74 -20.73 6.08
N ILE A 149 4.66 -20.10 5.64
CA ILE A 149 4.57 -19.43 4.35
C ILE A 149 4.77 -17.93 4.58
N VAL A 150 5.66 -17.33 3.80
CA VAL A 150 5.95 -15.90 3.77
C VAL A 150 6.21 -15.43 2.35
N VAL A 151 6.06 -14.14 2.13
CA VAL A 151 6.48 -13.48 0.89
C VAL A 151 8.01 -13.31 0.88
N ASN A 152 8.61 -13.36 -0.30
CA ASN A 152 10.03 -13.07 -0.46
C ASN A 152 10.33 -11.60 -0.14
N PRO A 153 11.18 -11.27 0.85
CA PRO A 153 11.52 -9.91 1.23
C PRO A 153 12.20 -9.10 0.11
N LYS A 154 12.83 -9.79 -0.86
CA LYS A 154 13.45 -9.12 -2.02
C LYS A 154 12.44 -8.61 -3.06
N THR A 155 11.20 -9.14 -3.06
CA THR A 155 10.20 -8.82 -4.09
C THR A 155 8.97 -8.11 -3.55
N GLY A 156 8.69 -8.23 -2.25
CA GLY A 156 7.46 -7.68 -1.67
C GLY A 156 7.64 -7.06 -0.29
N GLY A 157 7.04 -5.90 -0.09
CA GLY A 157 7.00 -5.21 1.21
C GLY A 157 6.37 -6.07 2.31
N ASN A 158 5.35 -6.91 1.99
CA ASN A 158 4.79 -7.88 2.93
C ASN A 158 5.90 -8.78 3.54
N GLY A 159 6.77 -9.33 2.69
CA GLY A 159 7.88 -10.18 3.15
C GLY A 159 8.88 -9.44 4.03
N ARG A 160 9.20 -8.19 3.69
CA ARG A 160 10.06 -7.35 4.55
C ARG A 160 9.41 -7.10 5.91
N MET A 161 8.12 -6.75 5.93
CA MET A 161 7.41 -6.50 7.18
C MET A 161 7.26 -7.78 8.02
N ALA A 162 7.01 -8.95 7.41
CA ALA A 162 6.99 -10.23 8.10
C ALA A 162 8.33 -10.58 8.75
N TYR A 163 9.44 -10.38 8.02
CA TYR A 163 10.80 -10.57 8.54
C TYR A 163 11.10 -9.63 9.70
N LEU A 164 10.82 -8.32 9.55
CA LEU A 164 11.08 -7.32 10.57
C LEU A 164 10.18 -7.52 11.79
N ALA A 165 8.93 -7.97 11.60
CA ALA A 165 8.05 -8.33 12.70
C ALA A 165 8.58 -9.53 13.50
N ALA A 166 9.10 -10.54 12.81
CA ALA A 166 9.72 -11.72 13.44
C ALA A 166 10.97 -11.35 14.25
N TRP A 167 11.87 -10.57 13.65
CA TRP A 167 13.08 -10.06 14.32
C TRP A 167 12.73 -9.17 15.52
N GLY A 168 11.88 -8.15 15.27
CA GLY A 168 11.47 -7.18 16.28
C GLY A 168 10.74 -7.82 17.45
N ALA A 169 9.96 -8.89 17.24
CA ALA A 169 9.28 -9.60 18.31
C ALA A 169 10.26 -10.29 19.30
N VAL A 170 11.42 -10.71 18.85
CA VAL A 170 12.50 -11.22 19.73
C VAL A 170 13.11 -10.06 20.51
N ARG A 171 13.42 -8.95 19.83
CA ARG A 171 14.00 -7.76 20.44
C ARG A 171 13.06 -7.11 21.46
N ASP A 172 11.77 -7.04 21.16
CA ASP A 172 10.72 -6.46 22.00
C ASP A 172 10.54 -7.20 23.34
N ARG A 173 10.91 -8.49 23.38
CA ARG A 173 10.94 -9.31 24.60
C ARG A 173 12.29 -9.29 25.31
N GLY A 174 13.22 -8.43 24.91
CA GLY A 174 14.53 -8.28 25.51
C GLY A 174 15.62 -9.21 24.97
N GLY A 175 15.35 -9.96 23.89
CA GLY A 175 16.36 -10.78 23.23
C GLY A 175 17.45 -9.93 22.56
N SER A 176 18.64 -10.50 22.38
CA SER A 176 19.75 -9.85 21.71
C SER A 176 19.61 -9.87 20.17
N GLU A 177 20.48 -9.15 19.46
CA GLU A 177 20.58 -9.24 17.98
C GLU A 177 20.93 -10.67 17.53
N ALA A 178 21.78 -11.39 18.30
CA ALA A 178 22.12 -12.78 18.01
C ALA A 178 20.92 -13.72 18.16
N ASP A 179 20.07 -13.48 19.20
CA ASP A 179 18.84 -14.26 19.41
C ASP A 179 17.84 -14.01 18.25
N ALA A 180 17.71 -12.76 17.80
CA ALA A 180 16.85 -12.41 16.67
C ALA A 180 17.35 -13.05 15.37
N LEU A 181 18.66 -13.02 15.12
CA LEU A 181 19.29 -13.67 13.96
C LEU A 181 19.06 -15.19 13.95
N ASP A 182 19.27 -15.86 15.11
CA ASP A 182 19.00 -17.29 15.23
C ASP A 182 17.53 -17.60 14.95
N PHE A 183 16.63 -16.84 15.57
CA PHE A 183 15.20 -17.02 15.41
C PHE A 183 14.76 -16.90 13.93
N VAL A 184 15.13 -15.82 13.24
CA VAL A 184 14.73 -15.64 11.84
C VAL A 184 15.41 -16.68 10.92
N THR A 185 16.65 -17.11 11.26
CA THR A 185 17.33 -18.17 10.53
C THR A 185 16.54 -19.49 10.61
N ARG A 186 16.10 -19.88 11.81
CA ARG A 186 15.25 -21.06 12.00
C ARG A 186 13.89 -20.91 11.33
N LEU A 187 13.27 -19.74 11.41
CA LEU A 187 12.00 -19.45 10.75
C LEU A 187 12.13 -19.67 9.24
N TYR A 188 13.13 -19.06 8.59
CA TYR A 188 13.28 -19.16 7.12
C TYR A 188 13.73 -20.55 6.66
N ARG A 189 14.34 -21.37 7.53
CA ARG A 189 14.58 -22.79 7.25
C ARG A 189 13.30 -23.62 7.19
N SER A 190 12.24 -23.19 7.89
CA SER A 190 10.92 -23.85 7.86
C SER A 190 10.04 -23.40 6.70
N VAL A 191 10.52 -22.47 5.84
CA VAL A 191 9.76 -21.92 4.72
C VAL A 191 9.94 -22.79 3.48
N PRO A 192 8.92 -23.58 3.08
CA PRO A 192 9.04 -24.46 1.91
C PRO A 192 8.95 -23.67 0.58
N VAL A 193 8.27 -22.53 0.57
CA VAL A 193 8.07 -21.69 -0.61
C VAL A 193 8.09 -20.22 -0.22
N LEU A 194 8.95 -19.43 -0.85
CA LEU A 194 8.90 -17.98 -0.82
C LEU A 194 7.95 -17.46 -1.92
N ALA A 195 6.81 -16.93 -1.50
CA ALA A 195 5.82 -16.40 -2.42
C ALA A 195 6.27 -15.04 -3.00
N ARG A 196 5.77 -14.69 -4.20
CA ARG A 196 6.14 -13.45 -4.89
C ARG A 196 5.43 -12.21 -4.37
N GLY A 197 4.25 -12.37 -3.75
CA GLY A 197 3.42 -11.32 -3.19
C GLY A 197 2.40 -11.89 -2.22
N GLY A 198 1.62 -11.04 -1.54
CA GLY A 198 0.66 -11.46 -0.52
C GLY A 198 -0.39 -12.42 -1.07
N ARG A 199 -0.99 -12.10 -2.21
CA ARG A 199 -2.00 -12.96 -2.86
C ARG A 199 -1.44 -14.32 -3.30
N ASP A 200 -0.19 -14.36 -3.80
CA ASP A 200 0.48 -15.63 -4.12
C ASP A 200 0.70 -16.45 -2.84
N ALA A 201 1.11 -15.83 -1.74
CA ALA A 201 1.27 -16.48 -0.45
C ALA A 201 -0.05 -17.11 0.06
N THR A 202 -1.14 -16.35 -0.02
CA THR A 202 -2.49 -16.83 0.33
C THR A 202 -2.91 -18.00 -0.58
N GLY A 203 -2.63 -17.92 -1.89
CA GLY A 203 -2.86 -19.01 -2.84
C GLY A 203 -2.05 -20.27 -2.54
N VAL A 204 -0.76 -20.13 -2.21
CA VAL A 204 0.10 -21.24 -1.76
C VAL A 204 -0.48 -21.91 -0.51
N PHE A 205 -0.86 -21.09 0.47
CA PHE A 205 -1.42 -21.59 1.73
C PHE A 205 -2.79 -22.23 1.53
N LEU A 206 -3.78 -21.54 0.97
CA LEU A 206 -5.17 -21.97 0.94
C LEU A 206 -5.55 -22.90 -0.22
N GLN A 207 -5.01 -22.65 -1.42
CA GLN A 207 -5.38 -23.40 -2.61
C GLN A 207 -4.47 -24.61 -2.84
N ARG A 208 -3.14 -24.42 -2.66
CA ARG A 208 -2.17 -25.51 -2.79
C ARG A 208 -2.02 -26.33 -1.51
N ASN A 209 -2.61 -25.89 -0.41
CA ASN A 209 -2.56 -26.54 0.91
C ASN A 209 -1.13 -26.77 1.43
N ILE A 210 -0.20 -25.84 1.16
CA ILE A 210 1.20 -25.91 1.60
C ILE A 210 1.38 -25.04 2.86
N GLY A 211 2.16 -25.55 3.83
CA GLY A 211 2.47 -24.88 5.10
C GLY A 211 1.38 -24.99 6.16
N ASP A 212 1.76 -24.75 7.40
CA ASP A 212 0.89 -24.77 8.59
C ASP A 212 0.47 -23.37 9.00
N VAL A 213 1.31 -22.37 8.73
CA VAL A 213 1.13 -20.95 9.11
C VAL A 213 1.45 -20.06 7.93
N LEU A 214 0.64 -19.05 7.70
CA LEU A 214 0.95 -17.93 6.81
C LEU A 214 1.12 -16.66 7.65
N ILE A 215 2.28 -15.99 7.55
CA ILE A 215 2.48 -14.65 8.11
C ILE A 215 2.10 -13.64 7.05
N THR A 216 1.10 -12.81 7.33
CA THR A 216 0.65 -11.79 6.38
C THR A 216 0.02 -10.59 7.09
N PHE A 217 -0.38 -9.56 6.33
CA PHE A 217 -1.06 -8.40 6.88
C PHE A 217 -2.40 -8.75 7.53
N GLU A 218 -2.73 -8.03 8.61
CA GLU A 218 -4.00 -8.14 9.32
C GLU A 218 -5.21 -8.09 8.38
N SER A 219 -5.21 -7.16 7.42
CA SER A 219 -6.29 -7.04 6.44
C SER A 219 -6.50 -8.30 5.61
N GLU A 220 -5.42 -8.97 5.23
CA GLU A 220 -5.47 -10.24 4.48
C GLU A 220 -6.04 -11.35 5.37
N VAL A 221 -5.53 -11.47 6.60
CA VAL A 221 -5.99 -12.49 7.56
C VAL A 221 -7.50 -12.40 7.80
N ILE A 222 -8.01 -11.20 8.00
CA ILE A 222 -9.43 -10.98 8.28
C ILE A 222 -10.31 -11.15 7.00
N SER A 223 -9.73 -10.87 5.81
CA SER A 223 -10.47 -10.94 4.54
C SER A 223 -10.59 -12.35 3.98
N VAL A 224 -9.77 -13.30 4.42
CA VAL A 224 -9.72 -14.68 3.89
C VAL A 224 -11.06 -15.37 3.96
N ASP A 225 -11.78 -15.25 5.08
CA ASP A 225 -13.10 -15.88 5.23
C ASP A 225 -14.12 -15.39 4.20
N ARG A 226 -14.03 -14.12 3.80
CA ARG A 226 -14.89 -13.54 2.77
C ARG A 226 -14.62 -14.11 1.38
N GLU A 227 -13.35 -14.38 1.08
CA GLU A 227 -12.93 -14.79 -0.28
C GLU A 227 -12.92 -16.30 -0.49
N PHE A 228 -12.54 -17.04 0.54
CA PHE A 228 -12.30 -18.49 0.44
C PHE A 228 -13.32 -19.32 1.23
N GLY A 229 -14.31 -18.67 1.87
CA GLY A 229 -15.30 -19.30 2.73
C GLY A 229 -14.84 -19.37 4.18
N SER A 230 -15.80 -19.18 5.10
CA SER A 230 -15.55 -19.21 6.54
C SER A 230 -15.17 -20.62 7.05
N GLY A 231 -14.42 -20.67 8.14
CA GLY A 231 -14.11 -21.92 8.85
C GLY A 231 -13.02 -22.76 8.20
N ARG A 232 -12.20 -22.22 7.32
CA ARG A 232 -11.04 -22.93 6.74
C ARG A 232 -9.74 -22.67 7.50
N VAL A 233 -9.69 -21.58 8.21
CA VAL A 233 -8.49 -21.05 8.88
C VAL A 233 -8.88 -20.31 10.16
N ASP A 234 -7.90 -20.14 11.05
CA ASP A 234 -8.02 -19.33 12.25
C ASP A 234 -6.97 -18.21 12.24
N ALA A 235 -7.38 -17.02 12.71
CA ALA A 235 -6.50 -15.88 12.89
C ALA A 235 -5.84 -15.92 14.27
N ILE A 236 -4.51 -15.87 14.31
CA ILE A 236 -3.73 -15.78 15.55
C ILE A 236 -3.11 -14.39 15.68
N HIS A 237 -3.39 -13.75 16.78
CA HIS A 237 -2.81 -12.47 17.17
C HIS A 237 -1.62 -12.77 18.09
N PRO A 238 -0.36 -12.56 17.68
CA PRO A 238 0.80 -12.80 18.54
C PRO A 238 0.85 -11.79 19.69
N SER A 239 1.67 -12.04 20.69
CA SER A 239 1.81 -11.18 21.88
C SER A 239 2.25 -9.75 21.54
N ALA A 240 3.04 -9.58 20.48
CA ALA A 240 3.45 -8.29 19.92
C ALA A 240 3.69 -8.44 18.41
N SER A 241 3.55 -7.34 17.67
CA SER A 241 3.85 -7.30 16.24
C SER A 241 4.29 -5.91 15.79
N LEU A 242 4.76 -5.81 14.54
CA LEU A 242 5.23 -4.57 13.95
C LEU A 242 4.07 -3.69 13.50
N LEU A 243 4.09 -2.41 13.89
CA LEU A 243 3.26 -1.39 13.25
C LEU A 243 3.79 -1.15 11.83
N THR A 244 2.97 -1.38 10.83
CA THR A 244 3.31 -1.14 9.42
C THR A 244 2.55 0.06 8.87
N GLU A 245 3.15 0.76 7.92
CA GLU A 245 2.63 1.97 7.31
C GLU A 245 2.33 1.77 5.84
N ASN A 246 1.17 2.31 5.40
CA ASN A 246 0.76 2.28 4.00
C ASN A 246 0.92 3.68 3.40
N PRO A 247 2.09 4.02 2.86
CA PRO A 247 2.38 5.34 2.31
C PRO A 247 1.72 5.55 0.95
N VAL A 248 1.48 6.83 0.64
CA VAL A 248 0.97 7.27 -0.65
C VAL A 248 1.82 8.42 -1.20
N ALA A 249 1.94 8.50 -2.53
CA ALA A 249 2.62 9.62 -3.16
C ALA A 249 2.08 9.89 -4.57
N VAL A 250 2.16 11.15 -4.98
CA VAL A 250 1.95 11.57 -6.37
C VAL A 250 3.20 11.23 -7.19
N VAL A 251 3.03 10.72 -8.40
CA VAL A 251 4.12 10.44 -9.34
C VAL A 251 4.37 11.67 -10.20
N GLU A 252 5.18 12.60 -9.70
CA GLU A 252 5.42 13.93 -10.28
C GLU A 252 5.82 13.87 -11.76
N ARG A 253 6.65 12.89 -12.12
CA ARG A 253 7.08 12.66 -13.51
C ARG A 253 5.90 12.44 -14.47
N THR A 254 4.87 11.73 -14.02
CA THR A 254 3.69 11.40 -14.83
C THR A 254 2.68 12.54 -14.82
N VAL A 255 2.31 13.03 -13.62
CA VAL A 255 1.23 14.03 -13.50
C VAL A 255 1.60 15.34 -14.17
N THR A 256 2.88 15.72 -14.18
CA THR A 256 3.35 16.93 -14.90
C THR A 256 3.12 16.78 -16.42
N LYS A 257 3.42 15.60 -16.98
CA LYS A 257 3.21 15.35 -18.43
C LYS A 257 1.75 15.26 -18.81
N ARG A 258 0.90 14.73 -17.93
CA ARG A 258 -0.53 14.50 -18.19
C ARG A 258 -1.42 15.68 -17.77
N GLY A 259 -0.91 16.62 -16.99
CA GLY A 259 -1.72 17.68 -16.37
C GLY A 259 -2.67 17.13 -15.28
N SER A 260 -2.36 15.96 -14.69
CA SER A 260 -3.23 15.26 -13.73
C SER A 260 -2.92 15.54 -12.26
N ALA A 261 -2.01 16.47 -11.96
CA ALA A 261 -1.51 16.72 -10.61
C ALA A 261 -2.64 17.04 -9.60
N GLU A 262 -3.60 17.89 -9.99
CA GLU A 262 -4.71 18.26 -9.12
C GLU A 262 -5.67 17.09 -8.87
N LEU A 263 -5.95 16.27 -9.89
CA LEU A 263 -6.75 15.06 -9.74
C LEU A 263 -6.05 14.03 -8.83
N ALA A 264 -4.76 13.81 -9.03
CA ALA A 264 -3.95 12.91 -8.21
C ALA A 264 -3.93 13.35 -6.73
N ARG A 265 -3.76 14.66 -6.47
CA ARG A 265 -3.81 15.22 -5.12
C ARG A 265 -5.17 14.99 -4.46
N ARG A 266 -6.27 15.34 -5.12
CA ARG A 266 -7.64 15.12 -4.59
C ARG A 266 -7.93 13.66 -4.32
N TYR A 267 -7.47 12.76 -5.19
CA TYR A 267 -7.63 11.32 -5.00
C TYR A 267 -6.91 10.82 -3.74
N LEU A 268 -5.67 11.25 -3.51
CA LEU A 268 -4.94 10.86 -2.30
C LEU A 268 -5.50 11.53 -1.04
N GLU A 269 -5.98 12.77 -1.13
CA GLU A 269 -6.67 13.45 -0.01
C GLU A 269 -7.96 12.74 0.39
N PHE A 270 -8.65 12.11 -0.56
CA PHE A 270 -9.87 11.35 -0.27
C PHE A 270 -9.63 10.21 0.72
N LEU A 271 -8.45 9.59 0.72
CA LEU A 271 -8.05 8.57 1.68
C LEU A 271 -8.09 9.06 3.15
N TYR A 272 -7.91 10.36 3.38
CA TYR A 272 -7.91 10.97 4.71
C TYR A 272 -9.28 11.49 5.14
N THR A 273 -10.26 11.49 4.25
CA THR A 273 -11.62 11.91 4.59
C THR A 273 -12.32 10.88 5.50
N PRO A 274 -13.34 11.30 6.27
CA PRO A 274 -14.13 10.35 7.06
C PRO A 274 -14.67 9.16 6.24
N GLU A 275 -15.09 9.42 4.99
CA GLU A 275 -15.57 8.39 4.08
C GLU A 275 -14.45 7.42 3.65
N GLY A 276 -13.29 7.94 3.23
CA GLY A 276 -12.13 7.11 2.86
C GLY A 276 -11.63 6.25 4.03
N GLN A 277 -11.60 6.82 5.24
CA GLN A 277 -11.22 6.11 6.46
C GLN A 277 -12.25 5.03 6.86
N GLU A 278 -13.54 5.29 6.68
CA GLU A 278 -14.59 4.29 6.92
C GLU A 278 -14.51 3.13 5.90
N ILE A 279 -14.21 3.43 4.63
CA ILE A 279 -13.98 2.40 3.62
C ILE A 279 -12.77 1.55 4.00
N ALA A 280 -11.66 2.17 4.45
CA ALA A 280 -10.48 1.44 4.92
C ALA A 280 -10.84 0.48 6.07
N ALA A 281 -11.56 0.95 7.09
CA ALA A 281 -11.97 0.14 8.22
C ALA A 281 -12.85 -1.06 7.80
N ARG A 282 -13.78 -0.87 6.87
CA ARG A 282 -14.62 -1.95 6.32
C ARG A 282 -13.84 -3.01 5.53
N HIS A 283 -12.66 -2.63 5.00
CA HIS A 283 -11.71 -3.53 4.35
C HIS A 283 -10.62 -4.05 5.29
N ASN A 284 -10.83 -3.93 6.61
CA ASN A 284 -9.91 -4.43 7.63
C ASN A 284 -8.51 -3.78 7.54
N ILE A 285 -8.44 -2.56 7.00
CA ILE A 285 -7.24 -1.74 6.96
C ILE A 285 -7.36 -0.70 8.09
N ARG A 286 -6.39 -0.67 9.01
CA ARG A 286 -6.42 0.20 10.19
C ARG A 286 -6.48 1.68 9.79
N PRO A 287 -7.59 2.39 10.09
CA PRO A 287 -7.69 3.82 9.83
C PRO A 287 -6.84 4.62 10.85
N ARG A 288 -6.59 5.89 10.56
CA ARG A 288 -5.98 6.83 11.51
C ARG A 288 -6.97 7.37 12.54
N SER A 289 -8.27 7.15 12.36
CA SER A 289 -9.33 7.65 13.23
C SER A 289 -9.54 6.75 14.44
N ASP A 290 -9.24 7.26 15.66
CA ASP A 290 -9.50 6.55 16.92
C ASP A 290 -10.99 6.20 17.10
N ALA A 291 -11.89 7.05 16.59
CA ALA A 291 -13.33 6.78 16.64
C ALA A 291 -13.69 5.54 15.82
N LEU A 292 -13.07 5.39 14.64
CA LEU A 292 -13.26 4.20 13.81
C LEU A 292 -12.57 2.96 14.40
N LEU A 293 -11.39 3.10 14.98
CA LEU A 293 -10.75 1.98 15.70
C LEU A 293 -11.62 1.46 16.83
N ARG A 294 -12.27 2.35 17.60
CA ARG A 294 -13.27 1.94 18.63
C ARG A 294 -14.51 1.32 18.03
N LYS A 295 -15.06 1.88 16.95
CA LYS A 295 -16.24 1.36 16.23
C LYS A 295 -16.00 -0.07 15.72
N TYR A 296 -14.79 -0.35 15.25
CA TYR A 296 -14.36 -1.62 14.68
C TYR A 296 -13.45 -2.43 15.63
N ALA A 297 -13.61 -2.29 16.96
CA ALA A 297 -12.75 -2.96 17.94
C ALA A 297 -12.82 -4.51 17.91
N ASN A 298 -13.90 -5.06 17.37
CA ASN A 298 -14.03 -6.50 17.11
C ASN A 298 -13.13 -6.98 15.94
N VAL A 299 -12.76 -6.07 15.04
CA VAL A 299 -11.86 -6.31 13.90
C VAL A 299 -10.41 -6.00 14.28
N PHE A 300 -10.18 -4.77 14.77
CA PHE A 300 -8.85 -4.30 15.19
C PHE A 300 -8.63 -4.59 16.68
N ARG A 301 -8.38 -5.86 16.99
CA ARG A 301 -8.15 -6.26 18.39
C ARG A 301 -6.94 -5.54 18.98
N PRO A 302 -6.96 -5.23 20.28
CA PRO A 302 -5.80 -4.71 20.98
C PRO A 302 -4.60 -5.66 20.80
N LEU A 303 -3.48 -5.10 20.35
CA LEU A 303 -2.24 -5.81 20.12
C LEU A 303 -1.09 -4.88 20.48
N ARG A 304 -0.08 -5.38 21.16
CA ARG A 304 1.13 -4.61 21.38
C ARG A 304 1.85 -4.42 20.04
N LEU A 305 1.98 -3.16 19.63
CA LEU A 305 2.65 -2.80 18.38
C LEU A 305 3.96 -2.06 18.70
N PHE A 306 5.06 -2.55 18.17
CA PHE A 306 6.33 -1.84 18.17
C PHE A 306 6.59 -1.18 16.82
N SER A 307 7.33 -0.09 16.81
CA SER A 307 7.70 0.60 15.56
C SER A 307 9.05 0.12 15.02
N ILE A 308 9.32 0.45 13.77
CA ILE A 308 10.63 0.21 13.14
C ILE A 308 11.74 0.92 13.93
N GLU A 309 11.50 2.15 14.36
CA GLU A 309 12.49 2.99 15.05
C GLU A 309 12.95 2.38 16.37
N GLN A 310 12.07 1.68 17.08
CA GLN A 310 12.39 1.05 18.35
C GLN A 310 13.48 -0.03 18.27
N HIS A 311 13.55 -0.75 17.12
CA HIS A 311 14.43 -1.91 17.00
C HIS A 311 15.42 -1.84 15.83
N PHE A 312 15.21 -0.92 14.87
CA PHE A 312 16.00 -0.85 13.64
C PHE A 312 16.52 0.55 13.33
N GLY A 313 16.25 1.54 14.18
CA GLY A 313 16.62 2.94 13.95
C GLY A 313 15.77 3.60 12.85
N SER A 314 15.72 3.01 11.67
CA SER A 314 14.84 3.43 10.57
C SER A 314 14.58 2.28 9.59
N LEU A 315 13.53 2.42 8.78
CA LEU A 315 13.25 1.44 7.73
C LEU A 315 14.35 1.45 6.63
N ALA A 316 14.97 2.59 6.37
CA ALA A 316 16.11 2.70 5.45
C ALA A 316 17.33 1.93 5.97
N GLU A 317 17.62 2.03 7.27
CA GLU A 317 18.68 1.26 7.90
C GLU A 317 18.36 -0.24 7.92
N ALA A 318 17.14 -0.62 8.26
CA ALA A 318 16.69 -2.00 8.15
C ALA A 318 16.84 -2.55 6.72
N GLN A 319 16.48 -1.75 5.71
CA GLN A 319 16.68 -2.10 4.30
C GLN A 319 18.14 -2.36 3.98
N ARG A 320 19.03 -1.45 4.41
CA ARG A 320 20.48 -1.51 4.16
C ARG A 320 21.12 -2.75 4.80
N VAL A 321 20.79 -3.02 6.05
CA VAL A 321 21.40 -4.12 6.83
C VAL A 321 20.82 -5.48 6.44
N HIS A 322 19.52 -5.57 6.27
CA HIS A 322 18.86 -6.86 6.16
C HIS A 322 18.54 -7.28 4.72
N PHE A 323 18.25 -6.33 3.80
CA PHE A 323 17.66 -6.68 2.51
C PHE A 323 18.45 -6.24 1.28
N ASN A 324 19.45 -5.37 1.41
CA ASN A 324 20.35 -5.07 0.29
C ASN A 324 21.16 -6.32 -0.06
N ASP A 325 21.77 -6.32 -1.25
CA ASP A 325 22.60 -7.44 -1.71
C ASP A 325 23.75 -7.71 -0.73
N GLY A 326 23.89 -8.96 -0.33
CA GLY A 326 24.81 -9.40 0.72
C GLY A 326 24.33 -9.10 2.16
N GLY A 327 23.12 -8.58 2.34
CA GLY A 327 22.52 -8.32 3.65
C GLY A 327 22.23 -9.58 4.45
N VAL A 328 21.66 -9.40 5.64
CA VAL A 328 21.40 -10.54 6.56
C VAL A 328 20.52 -11.60 5.89
N PHE A 329 19.48 -11.19 5.16
CA PHE A 329 18.57 -12.13 4.50
C PHE A 329 19.29 -13.04 3.50
N ASP A 330 20.20 -12.50 2.69
CA ASP A 330 20.94 -13.30 1.71
C ASP A 330 21.87 -14.34 2.37
N ARG A 331 22.33 -14.07 3.59
CA ARG A 331 23.20 -14.99 4.34
C ARG A 331 22.41 -16.13 5.01
N ILE A 332 21.19 -15.89 5.42
CA ILE A 332 20.36 -16.91 6.13
C ILE A 332 19.52 -17.75 5.18
N TYR A 333 19.20 -17.24 3.99
CA TYR A 333 18.39 -17.92 3.00
C TYR A 333 19.17 -18.17 1.71
N THR A 334 19.60 -19.42 1.50
CA THR A 334 20.19 -19.90 0.24
C THR A 334 19.17 -20.82 -0.43
N PRO A 335 18.63 -20.48 -1.63
CA PRO A 335 17.74 -21.36 -2.36
C PRO A 335 18.37 -22.75 -2.56
N GLY A 336 17.64 -23.83 -2.23
CA GLY A 336 18.10 -25.21 -2.46
C GLY A 336 18.92 -25.84 -1.33
N ARG A 337 19.22 -25.19 -0.22
CA ARG A 337 19.64 -25.81 1.02
C ARG A 337 18.42 -26.12 1.89
N ALA A 338 17.66 -27.15 1.53
CA ALA A 338 16.83 -27.84 2.51
C ALA A 338 17.78 -28.54 3.51
N ALA A 339 17.58 -28.29 4.80
CA ALA A 339 18.28 -28.98 5.87
C ALA A 339 17.81 -30.42 5.99
#